data_b43a70908ba5acf5f7e07318e73ce75b
#
_entry.id   b43a70908ba5acf5f7e07318e73ce75b
#
_cell.length_a   1.000
_cell.length_b   1.000
_cell.length_c   1.000
_cell.angle_alpha   90.00
_cell.angle_beta   90.00
_cell.angle_gamma   90.00
#
_symmetry.space_group_name_H-M   'P 1'
#
loop_
_entity.id
_entity.type
_entity.pdbx_description
1 polymer ?
#
loop_
_entity_poly.entity_id
_entity_poly.type
_entity_poly.pdbx_seq_one_letter_code
_entity_poly.pdbx_strand_id
1 'polypeptide(L)'
;GSNGEDGKVQATFDLMGIRYTGTDYLSSAISMSKELAKKVLVPEGIPMPKGLTLHKGHKAEYVPFPCVVKPCCGGSSVGVSIAHNEKEFEAALADAFSYEDTVLVEEYIDGREFSVAVLDGKALPVIEIEPLEGFYDYKNKYKAGSTKETCPADIPDDVASQMQFWAEKCCQSAGVTTYARVDELLDRNGNI
;
A
#
# COMPACT_ATOMS: atom_id res chain seq x y z
N GLY A 1 -6.63 -8.38 6.29
CA GLY A 1 -7.81 -8.52 5.44
C GLY A 1 -9.06 -7.98 6.10
N SER A 2 -10.18 -8.10 5.42
CA SER A 2 -11.48 -7.61 5.90
C SER A 2 -11.80 -8.13 7.30
N ASN A 3 -12.41 -7.29 8.12
CA ASN A 3 -12.78 -7.48 9.51
C ASN A 3 -11.60 -7.54 10.51
N GLY A 4 -10.41 -7.92 10.11
CA GLY A 4 -9.25 -8.01 11.02
C GLY A 4 -8.35 -6.78 10.98
N GLU A 5 -8.23 -6.13 9.81
CA GLU A 5 -7.29 -5.03 9.57
C GLU A 5 -7.98 -3.71 9.18
N ASP A 6 -9.31 -3.73 9.02
CA ASP A 6 -10.12 -2.60 8.57
C ASP A 6 -10.78 -1.80 9.72
N GLY A 7 -10.37 -2.05 10.95
CA GLY A 7 -10.86 -1.37 12.13
C GLY A 7 -12.13 -1.96 12.76
N LYS A 8 -12.83 -2.88 12.09
CA LYS A 8 -14.12 -3.42 12.61
C LYS A 8 -13.95 -4.22 13.89
N VAL A 9 -12.98 -5.13 13.93
CA VAL A 9 -12.69 -5.91 15.15
C VAL A 9 -12.18 -5.00 16.25
N GLN A 10 -11.32 -4.06 15.95
CA GLN A 10 -10.80 -3.08 16.90
C GLN A 10 -11.94 -2.26 17.52
N ALA A 11 -12.85 -1.70 16.70
CA ALA A 11 -14.02 -0.97 17.19
C ALA A 11 -14.93 -1.84 18.06
N THR A 12 -15.09 -3.13 17.71
CA THR A 12 -15.87 -4.08 18.51
C THR A 12 -15.23 -4.30 19.88
N PHE A 13 -13.91 -4.48 19.92
CA PHE A 13 -13.18 -4.66 21.18
C PHE A 13 -13.25 -3.40 22.04
N ASP A 14 -13.12 -2.21 21.44
CA ASP A 14 -13.27 -0.94 22.14
C ASP A 14 -14.65 -0.82 22.82
N LEU A 15 -15.74 -1.14 22.09
CA LEU A 15 -17.10 -1.14 22.64
C LEU A 15 -17.28 -2.14 23.77
N MET A 16 -16.58 -3.27 23.73
CA MET A 16 -16.64 -4.33 24.74
C MET A 16 -15.66 -4.10 25.91
N GLY A 17 -14.80 -3.08 25.85
CA GLY A 17 -13.75 -2.85 26.84
C GLY A 17 -12.66 -3.93 26.82
N ILE A 18 -12.47 -4.63 25.71
CA ILE A 18 -11.46 -5.68 25.52
C ILE A 18 -10.16 -5.04 25.06
N ARG A 19 -9.06 -5.29 25.76
CA ARG A 19 -7.72 -4.87 25.33
C ARG A 19 -7.21 -5.77 24.21
N TYR A 20 -6.56 -5.16 23.21
CA TYR A 20 -5.93 -5.87 22.09
C TYR A 20 -4.58 -5.24 21.76
N THR A 21 -3.75 -5.97 21.03
CA THR A 21 -2.53 -5.45 20.40
C THR A 21 -2.85 -5.00 18.98
N GLY A 22 -2.19 -3.93 18.52
CA GLY A 22 -2.40 -3.38 17.20
C GLY A 22 -2.83 -1.91 17.25
N THR A 23 -2.94 -1.30 16.09
CA THR A 23 -3.41 0.08 15.99
C THR A 23 -4.93 0.14 16.16
N ASP A 24 -5.46 1.32 16.48
CA ASP A 24 -6.88 1.52 16.76
C ASP A 24 -7.77 1.37 15.51
N TYR A 25 -9.08 1.43 15.71
CA TYR A 25 -10.05 1.24 14.65
C TYR A 25 -9.98 2.33 13.57
N LEU A 26 -9.70 3.58 13.95
CA LEU A 26 -9.70 4.71 13.02
C LEU A 26 -8.49 4.66 12.09
N SER A 27 -7.30 4.52 12.65
CA SER A 27 -6.06 4.38 11.89
C SER A 27 -6.09 3.15 10.99
N SER A 28 -6.64 2.03 11.48
CA SER A 28 -6.84 0.81 10.70
C SER A 28 -7.77 1.05 9.51
N ALA A 29 -8.90 1.73 9.71
CA ALA A 29 -9.87 2.03 8.65
C ALA A 29 -9.27 2.97 7.58
N ILE A 30 -8.54 4.01 8.00
CA ILE A 30 -7.86 4.94 7.10
C ILE A 30 -6.80 4.18 6.28
N SER A 31 -5.95 3.39 6.92
CA SER A 31 -4.87 2.66 6.25
C SER A 31 -5.37 1.58 5.31
N MET A 32 -6.51 0.94 5.61
CA MET A 32 -7.12 -0.06 4.73
C MET A 32 -7.68 0.56 3.44
N SER A 33 -8.23 1.76 3.49
CA SER A 33 -8.76 2.46 2.32
C SER A 33 -7.68 3.29 1.64
N LYS A 34 -7.19 2.84 0.48
CA LYS A 34 -6.16 3.55 -0.29
C LYS A 34 -6.58 4.96 -0.70
N GLU A 35 -7.88 5.15 -0.95
CA GLU A 35 -8.44 6.48 -1.23
C GLU A 35 -8.35 7.41 -0.01
N LEU A 36 -8.77 6.93 1.16
CA LEU A 36 -8.70 7.72 2.40
C LEU A 36 -7.25 7.95 2.83
N ALA A 37 -6.41 6.94 2.74
CA ALA A 37 -4.98 7.08 3.00
C ALA A 37 -4.37 8.19 2.14
N LYS A 38 -4.64 8.21 0.82
CA LYS A 38 -4.16 9.31 -0.05
C LYS A 38 -4.71 10.67 0.36
N LYS A 39 -5.98 10.77 0.72
CA LYS A 39 -6.59 12.03 1.18
C LYS A 39 -5.97 12.56 2.47
N VAL A 40 -5.46 11.69 3.32
CA VAL A 40 -4.78 12.06 4.57
C VAL A 40 -3.29 12.33 4.33
N LEU A 41 -2.60 11.47 3.58
CA LEU A 41 -1.15 11.50 3.48
C LEU A 41 -0.62 12.52 2.47
N VAL A 42 -1.29 12.70 1.32
CA VAL A 42 -0.83 13.64 0.27
C VAL A 42 -0.77 15.09 0.76
N PRO A 43 -1.78 15.63 1.49
CA PRO A 43 -1.70 16.99 2.04
C PRO A 43 -0.56 17.19 3.04
N GLU A 44 -0.10 16.13 3.69
CA GLU A 44 1.05 16.15 4.61
C GLU A 44 2.40 16.10 3.86
N GLY A 45 2.37 16.11 2.54
CA GLY A 45 3.56 16.10 1.68
C GLY A 45 4.27 14.76 1.57
N ILE A 46 3.58 13.66 1.93
CA ILE A 46 4.12 12.31 1.78
C ILE A 46 4.10 11.93 0.31
N PRO A 47 5.23 11.50 -0.28
CA PRO A 47 5.26 11.08 -1.67
C PRO A 47 4.34 9.88 -1.90
N MET A 48 3.53 9.96 -2.93
CA MET A 48 2.65 8.85 -3.34
C MET A 48 2.51 8.84 -4.86
N PRO A 49 2.35 7.68 -5.49
CA PRO A 49 2.08 7.59 -6.92
C PRO A 49 0.88 8.44 -7.31
N LYS A 50 0.99 9.19 -8.41
CA LYS A 50 -0.13 9.98 -8.91
C LYS A 50 -1.23 9.05 -9.41
N GLY A 51 -2.47 9.44 -9.19
CA GLY A 51 -3.59 8.60 -9.61
C GLY A 51 -4.94 9.19 -9.28
N LEU A 52 -5.98 8.43 -9.57
CA LEU A 52 -7.36 8.82 -9.36
C LEU A 52 -8.19 7.63 -8.88
N THR A 53 -9.31 7.94 -8.25
CA THR A 53 -10.29 6.96 -7.81
C THR A 53 -11.43 6.90 -8.82
N LEU A 54 -11.79 5.70 -9.26
CA LEU A 54 -12.92 5.44 -10.14
C LEU A 54 -14.01 4.69 -9.39
N HIS A 55 -15.25 5.04 -9.68
CA HIS A 55 -16.42 4.35 -9.14
C HIS A 55 -17.14 3.58 -10.26
N LYS A 56 -17.64 2.40 -9.94
CA LYS A 56 -18.36 1.54 -10.88
C LYS A 56 -19.52 2.29 -11.53
N GLY A 57 -19.61 2.18 -12.85
CA GLY A 57 -20.64 2.88 -13.63
C GLY A 57 -20.29 4.33 -14.02
N HIS A 58 -19.20 4.91 -13.53
CA HIS A 58 -18.70 6.19 -14.02
C HIS A 58 -17.75 6.00 -15.19
N LYS A 59 -17.64 7.04 -16.03
CA LYS A 59 -16.69 7.03 -17.14
C LYS A 59 -15.27 6.98 -16.60
N ALA A 60 -14.47 6.06 -17.11
CA ALA A 60 -13.07 5.99 -16.78
C ALA A 60 -12.34 7.26 -17.29
N GLU A 61 -11.60 7.90 -16.42
CA GLU A 61 -10.68 8.97 -16.79
C GLU A 61 -9.35 8.35 -17.19
N TYR A 62 -8.65 9.02 -18.10
CA TYR A 62 -7.37 8.55 -18.61
C TYR A 62 -6.25 8.74 -17.60
N VAL A 63 -5.48 7.68 -17.38
CA VAL A 63 -4.19 7.70 -16.69
C VAL A 63 -3.12 7.24 -17.68
N PRO A 64 -1.96 7.91 -17.76
CA PRO A 64 -0.89 7.50 -18.66
C PRO A 64 -0.45 6.06 -18.43
N PHE A 65 -0.19 5.32 -19.51
CA PHE A 65 0.34 3.96 -19.43
C PHE A 65 1.87 3.96 -19.31
N PRO A 66 2.45 2.98 -18.58
CA PRO A 66 1.75 1.96 -17.83
C PRO A 66 1.13 2.49 -16.55
N CYS A 67 0.00 1.90 -16.13
CA CYS A 67 -0.67 2.24 -14.88
C CYS A 67 -1.03 0.99 -14.07
N VAL A 68 -1.24 1.17 -12.77
CA VAL A 68 -1.66 0.13 -11.84
C VAL A 68 -3.13 0.32 -11.52
N VAL A 69 -3.93 -0.72 -11.70
CA VAL A 69 -5.35 -0.76 -11.35
C VAL A 69 -5.52 -1.69 -10.16
N LYS A 70 -6.19 -1.22 -9.09
CA LYS A 70 -6.33 -2.01 -7.86
C LYS A 70 -7.61 -1.68 -7.09
N PRO A 71 -8.23 -2.66 -6.40
CA PRO A 71 -9.33 -2.40 -5.48
C PRO A 71 -8.90 -1.42 -4.37
N CYS A 72 -9.81 -0.56 -3.95
CA CYS A 72 -9.51 0.51 -2.99
C CYS A 72 -9.20 -0.03 -1.58
N CYS A 73 -9.96 -1.01 -1.10
CA CYS A 73 -9.83 -1.57 0.25
C CYS A 73 -9.26 -3.00 0.26
N GLY A 74 -8.89 -3.54 -0.88
CA GLY A 74 -8.29 -4.87 -0.98
C GLY A 74 -6.85 -4.91 -0.45
N GLY A 75 -6.42 -6.12 -0.09
CA GLY A 75 -5.05 -6.41 0.34
C GLY A 75 -4.40 -7.52 -0.47
N SER A 76 -3.14 -7.84 -0.14
CA SER A 76 -2.40 -9.00 -0.71
C SER A 76 -2.35 -9.04 -2.24
N SER A 77 -2.38 -7.91 -2.91
CA SER A 77 -2.37 -7.78 -4.39
C SER A 77 -3.54 -8.48 -5.11
N VAL A 78 -4.64 -8.80 -4.40
CA VAL A 78 -5.83 -9.35 -5.01
C VAL A 78 -6.50 -8.29 -5.88
N GLY A 79 -6.80 -8.61 -7.15
CA GLY A 79 -7.40 -7.68 -8.11
C GLY A 79 -6.46 -6.55 -8.57
N VAL A 80 -5.15 -6.66 -8.31
CA VAL A 80 -4.14 -5.70 -8.77
C VAL A 80 -3.62 -6.11 -10.14
N SER A 81 -3.64 -5.20 -11.08
CA SER A 81 -3.15 -5.41 -12.45
C SER A 81 -2.34 -4.21 -12.93
N ILE A 82 -1.30 -4.48 -13.72
CA ILE A 82 -0.56 -3.46 -14.47
C ILE A 82 -1.13 -3.45 -15.89
N ALA A 83 -1.51 -2.27 -16.37
CA ALA A 83 -2.03 -2.08 -17.73
C ALA A 83 -1.05 -1.24 -18.55
N HIS A 84 -0.66 -1.76 -19.71
CA HIS A 84 0.26 -1.10 -20.65
C HIS A 84 -0.46 -0.45 -21.84
N ASN A 85 -1.75 -0.68 -21.97
CA ASN A 85 -2.59 -0.15 -23.04
C ASN A 85 -4.07 -0.17 -22.63
N GLU A 86 -4.92 0.46 -23.45
CA GLU A 86 -6.34 0.62 -23.18
C GLU A 86 -7.07 -0.72 -23.02
N LYS A 87 -6.76 -1.73 -23.82
CA LYS A 87 -7.38 -3.05 -23.74
C LYS A 87 -7.07 -3.75 -22.41
N GLU A 88 -5.82 -3.67 -21.97
CA GLU A 88 -5.41 -4.21 -20.67
C GLU A 88 -6.05 -3.43 -19.53
N PHE A 89 -6.17 -2.10 -19.69
CA PHE A 89 -6.82 -1.24 -18.72
C PHE A 89 -8.30 -1.57 -18.52
N GLU A 90 -9.05 -1.76 -19.61
CA GLU A 90 -10.46 -2.18 -19.54
C GLU A 90 -10.61 -3.54 -18.83
N ALA A 91 -9.75 -4.50 -19.16
CA ALA A 91 -9.74 -5.81 -18.51
C ALA A 91 -9.40 -5.71 -17.02
N ALA A 92 -8.40 -4.90 -16.66
CA ALA A 92 -7.99 -4.66 -15.28
C ALA A 92 -9.09 -3.98 -14.46
N LEU A 93 -9.80 -2.99 -15.04
CA LEU A 93 -10.95 -2.36 -14.40
C LEU A 93 -12.09 -3.35 -14.17
N ALA A 94 -12.41 -4.17 -15.16
CA ALA A 94 -13.46 -5.20 -15.03
C ALA A 94 -13.13 -6.19 -13.91
N ASP A 95 -11.88 -6.62 -13.81
CA ASP A 95 -11.41 -7.50 -12.73
C ASP A 95 -11.48 -6.79 -11.37
N ALA A 96 -10.90 -5.60 -11.21
CA ALA A 96 -10.90 -4.86 -9.96
C ALA A 96 -12.33 -4.53 -9.47
N PHE A 97 -13.24 -4.14 -10.38
CA PHE A 97 -14.65 -3.91 -10.07
C PHE A 97 -15.46 -5.19 -9.75
N SER A 98 -14.89 -6.36 -9.95
CA SER A 98 -15.49 -7.61 -9.45
C SER A 98 -15.33 -7.78 -7.94
N TYR A 99 -14.35 -7.10 -7.35
CA TYR A 99 -14.06 -7.14 -5.91
C TYR A 99 -14.70 -5.98 -5.14
N GLU A 100 -14.67 -4.77 -5.71
CA GLU A 100 -15.16 -3.54 -5.05
C GLU A 100 -15.75 -2.56 -6.06
N ASP A 101 -16.69 -1.73 -5.60
CA ASP A 101 -17.28 -0.66 -6.43
C ASP A 101 -16.40 0.60 -6.55
N THR A 102 -15.26 0.62 -5.83
CA THR A 102 -14.28 1.70 -5.86
C THR A 102 -12.90 1.15 -6.18
N VAL A 103 -12.28 1.69 -7.22
CA VAL A 103 -10.99 1.25 -7.76
C VAL A 103 -10.04 2.43 -7.81
N LEU A 104 -8.80 2.22 -7.39
CA LEU A 104 -7.70 3.17 -7.52
C LEU A 104 -6.89 2.85 -8.77
N VAL A 105 -6.62 3.88 -9.58
CA VAL A 105 -5.74 3.80 -10.74
C VAL A 105 -4.57 4.74 -10.51
N GLU A 106 -3.35 4.24 -10.59
CA GLU A 106 -2.12 4.99 -10.30
C GLU A 106 -1.10 4.81 -11.42
N GLU A 107 -0.21 5.78 -11.56
CA GLU A 107 1.00 5.61 -12.37
C GLU A 107 1.79 4.39 -11.90
N TYR A 108 2.38 3.67 -12.84
CA TYR A 108 3.28 2.58 -12.51
C TYR A 108 4.66 3.13 -12.16
N ILE A 109 5.15 2.82 -10.98
CA ILE A 109 6.51 3.16 -10.53
C ILE A 109 7.42 1.96 -10.84
N ASP A 110 8.35 2.15 -11.77
CA ASP A 110 9.37 1.16 -12.08
C ASP A 110 10.55 1.32 -11.11
N GLY A 111 10.62 0.44 -10.12
CA GLY A 111 11.59 0.55 -9.05
C GLY A 111 11.70 -0.70 -8.19
N ARG A 112 12.51 -0.56 -7.11
CA ARG A 112 12.69 -1.59 -6.08
C ARG A 112 11.62 -1.43 -5.01
N GLU A 113 11.13 -2.54 -4.46
CA GLU A 113 10.10 -2.55 -3.40
C GLU A 113 10.75 -2.76 -2.03
N PHE A 114 10.33 -1.94 -1.08
CA PHE A 114 10.80 -1.96 0.30
C PHE A 114 9.63 -1.96 1.28
N SER A 115 9.93 -2.42 2.48
CA SER A 115 8.98 -2.42 3.58
C SER A 115 9.65 -1.92 4.85
N VAL A 116 9.01 -0.97 5.53
CA VAL A 116 9.49 -0.41 6.78
C VAL A 116 8.44 -0.63 7.86
N ALA A 117 8.79 -1.42 8.87
CA ALA A 117 7.96 -1.56 10.05
C ALA A 117 8.19 -0.36 10.99
N VAL A 118 7.11 0.17 11.54
CA VAL A 118 7.13 1.22 12.55
C VAL A 118 6.53 0.67 13.84
N LEU A 119 7.25 0.77 14.94
CA LEU A 119 6.82 0.34 16.26
C LEU A 119 6.92 1.52 17.24
N ASP A 120 5.82 1.85 17.88
CA ASP A 120 5.75 2.96 18.85
C ASP A 120 6.33 4.27 18.27
N GLY A 121 5.95 4.58 17.02
CA GLY A 121 6.40 5.76 16.29
C GLY A 121 7.86 5.74 15.82
N LYS A 122 8.55 4.60 15.92
CA LYS A 122 9.95 4.44 15.49
C LYS A 122 10.08 3.42 14.38
N ALA A 123 10.69 3.84 13.29
CA ALA A 123 10.99 2.97 12.17
C ALA A 123 12.07 1.94 12.53
N LEU A 124 11.85 0.71 12.14
CA LEU A 124 12.82 -0.38 12.20
C LEU A 124 13.70 -0.39 10.94
N PRO A 125 14.72 -1.26 10.86
CA PRO A 125 15.53 -1.37 9.66
C PRO A 125 14.69 -1.66 8.41
N VAL A 126 15.06 -1.01 7.30
CA VAL A 126 14.39 -1.18 6.00
C VAL A 126 14.61 -2.59 5.49
N ILE A 127 13.55 -3.20 4.97
CA ILE A 127 13.58 -4.52 4.33
C ILE A 127 13.39 -4.33 2.83
N GLU A 128 14.28 -4.87 2.02
CA GLU A 128 14.06 -4.97 0.58
C GLU A 128 13.30 -6.25 0.25
N ILE A 129 12.33 -6.14 -0.66
CA ILE A 129 11.49 -7.24 -1.12
C ILE A 129 11.75 -7.43 -2.62
N GLU A 130 12.45 -8.52 -2.97
CA GLU A 130 12.80 -8.87 -4.35
C GLU A 130 11.99 -10.09 -4.79
N PRO A 131 10.92 -9.91 -5.62
CA PRO A 131 10.28 -11.07 -6.25
C PRO A 131 11.28 -11.76 -7.18
N LEU A 132 11.41 -13.08 -7.09
CA LEU A 132 12.32 -13.84 -7.94
C LEU A 132 11.81 -14.00 -9.37
N GLU A 133 10.48 -13.86 -9.59
CA GLU A 133 9.84 -13.89 -10.91
C GLU A 133 8.72 -12.86 -10.95
N GLY A 134 8.73 -12.01 -11.97
CA GLY A 134 7.63 -11.10 -12.29
C GLY A 134 7.39 -9.99 -11.26
N PHE A 135 6.13 -9.69 -11.00
CA PHE A 135 5.66 -8.66 -10.08
C PHE A 135 5.35 -9.27 -8.69
N TYR A 136 5.42 -8.49 -7.63
CA TYR A 136 5.08 -8.93 -6.26
C TYR A 136 3.56 -9.08 -6.09
N ASP A 137 3.00 -10.04 -6.83
CA ASP A 137 1.60 -10.41 -6.83
C ASP A 137 1.23 -11.35 -5.67
N TYR A 138 -0.05 -11.72 -5.58
CA TYR A 138 -0.55 -12.66 -4.56
C TYR A 138 0.24 -13.97 -4.53
N LYS A 139 0.59 -14.53 -5.70
CA LYS A 139 1.31 -15.79 -5.80
C LYS A 139 2.73 -15.68 -5.23
N ASN A 140 3.41 -14.57 -5.55
CA ASN A 140 4.76 -14.30 -5.05
C ASN A 140 4.79 -13.94 -3.56
N LYS A 141 3.69 -13.40 -3.01
CA LYS A 141 3.57 -13.11 -1.56
C LYS A 141 3.45 -14.36 -0.69
N TYR A 142 2.83 -15.42 -1.18
CA TYR A 142 2.49 -16.59 -0.34
C TYR A 142 3.15 -17.90 -0.76
N LYS A 143 3.83 -17.95 -1.89
CA LYS A 143 4.60 -19.13 -2.30
C LYS A 143 5.97 -19.07 -1.63
N ALA A 144 6.28 -20.05 -0.80
CA ALA A 144 7.59 -20.14 -0.16
C ALA A 144 8.73 -20.15 -1.20
N GLY A 145 9.71 -19.29 -1.01
CA GLY A 145 10.88 -19.18 -1.89
C GLY A 145 10.64 -18.45 -3.21
N SER A 146 9.53 -17.70 -3.38
CA SER A 146 9.30 -16.88 -4.56
C SER A 146 9.74 -15.42 -4.39
N THR A 147 10.12 -15.04 -3.18
CA THR A 147 10.58 -13.70 -2.83
C THR A 147 11.83 -13.82 -1.99
N LYS A 148 12.82 -12.96 -2.25
CA LYS A 148 13.98 -12.77 -1.40
C LYS A 148 13.78 -11.51 -0.56
N GLU A 149 13.93 -11.63 0.74
CA GLU A 149 13.88 -10.52 1.69
C GLU A 149 15.27 -10.27 2.25
N THR A 150 15.72 -9.02 2.19
CA THR A 150 17.04 -8.61 2.70
C THR A 150 16.85 -7.57 3.80
N CYS A 151 17.29 -7.88 5.02
CA CYS A 151 17.18 -6.97 6.19
C CYS A 151 18.52 -6.92 6.94
N PRO A 152 19.11 -5.74 7.17
CA PRO A 152 18.74 -4.47 6.55
C PRO A 152 18.95 -4.50 5.02
N ALA A 153 18.19 -3.70 4.30
CA ALA A 153 18.28 -3.58 2.85
C ALA A 153 19.67 -3.09 2.42
N ASP A 154 20.16 -3.57 1.29
CA ASP A 154 21.42 -3.11 0.68
C ASP A 154 21.18 -1.82 -0.13
N ILE A 155 21.13 -0.70 0.58
CA ILE A 155 20.93 0.66 0.07
C ILE A 155 21.82 1.65 0.83
N PRO A 156 22.13 2.83 0.27
CA PRO A 156 22.85 3.88 0.99
C PRO A 156 22.13 4.32 2.26
N ASP A 157 22.90 4.67 3.30
CA ASP A 157 22.37 5.06 4.62
C ASP A 157 21.44 6.27 4.57
N ASP A 158 21.67 7.21 3.67
CA ASP A 158 20.83 8.38 3.46
C ASP A 158 19.47 8.00 2.86
N VAL A 159 19.43 7.05 1.93
CA VAL A 159 18.19 6.50 1.37
C VAL A 159 17.41 5.74 2.44
N ALA A 160 18.09 4.88 3.21
CA ALA A 160 17.46 4.15 4.31
C ALA A 160 16.86 5.10 5.36
N SER A 161 17.60 6.17 5.72
CA SER A 161 17.13 7.19 6.66
C SER A 161 15.92 7.97 6.12
N GLN A 162 15.88 8.22 4.82
CA GLN A 162 14.76 8.90 4.18
C GLN A 162 13.51 8.00 4.16
N MET A 163 13.65 6.71 3.84
CA MET A 163 12.55 5.74 3.93
C MET A 163 12.00 5.65 5.36
N GLN A 164 12.88 5.51 6.34
CA GLN A 164 12.47 5.48 7.74
C GLN A 164 11.72 6.76 8.15
N PHE A 165 12.19 7.93 7.72
CA PHE A 165 11.50 9.19 7.95
C PHE A 165 10.10 9.22 7.34
N TRP A 166 9.94 8.77 6.09
CA TRP A 166 8.63 8.73 5.44
C TRP A 166 7.69 7.72 6.10
N ALA A 167 8.19 6.56 6.50
CA ALA A 167 7.41 5.57 7.23
C ALA A 167 6.89 6.10 8.58
N GLU A 168 7.75 6.74 9.38
CA GLU A 168 7.35 7.39 10.64
C GLU A 168 6.30 8.47 10.39
N LYS A 169 6.50 9.31 9.37
CA LYS A 169 5.57 10.38 9.00
C LYS A 169 4.23 9.85 8.52
N CYS A 170 4.21 8.78 7.70
CA CYS A 170 2.98 8.08 7.31
C CYS A 170 2.19 7.61 8.53
N CYS A 171 2.85 6.92 9.46
CA CYS A 171 2.21 6.44 10.68
C CYS A 171 1.66 7.57 11.54
N GLN A 172 2.43 8.64 11.71
CA GLN A 172 1.99 9.82 12.46
C GLN A 172 0.76 10.47 11.82
N SER A 173 0.78 10.69 10.50
CA SER A 173 -0.32 11.33 9.77
C SER A 173 -1.58 10.47 9.71
N ALA A 174 -1.43 9.14 9.66
CA ALA A 174 -2.55 8.20 9.73
C ALA A 174 -3.06 7.95 11.17
N GLY A 175 -2.41 8.50 12.20
CA GLY A 175 -2.78 8.33 13.60
C GLY A 175 -2.40 6.97 14.19
N VAL A 176 -1.45 6.26 13.61
CA VAL A 176 -0.97 4.95 14.12
C VAL A 176 -0.20 5.15 15.41
N THR A 177 -0.64 4.49 16.48
CA THR A 177 -0.08 4.65 17.83
C THR A 177 0.73 3.45 18.31
N THR A 178 0.61 2.30 17.68
CA THR A 178 1.29 1.07 18.12
C THR A 178 2.28 0.57 17.09
N TYR A 179 1.82 -0.11 16.07
CA TYR A 179 2.67 -0.58 14.98
C TYR A 179 1.94 -0.58 13.64
N ALA A 180 2.69 -0.40 12.59
CA ALA A 180 2.27 -0.60 11.22
C ALA A 180 3.46 -0.99 10.35
N ARG A 181 3.16 -1.35 9.10
CA ARG A 181 4.12 -1.54 8.03
C ARG A 181 3.79 -0.56 6.91
N VAL A 182 4.81 0.14 6.45
CA VAL A 182 4.73 1.02 5.29
C VAL A 182 5.50 0.38 4.15
N ASP A 183 4.84 0.20 3.01
CA ASP A 183 5.47 -0.32 1.81
C ASP A 183 5.86 0.87 0.93
N GLU A 184 7.10 0.90 0.46
CA GLU A 184 7.72 2.01 -0.27
C GLU A 184 8.36 1.52 -1.56
N LEU A 185 8.38 2.39 -2.56
CA LEU A 185 9.04 2.14 -3.83
C LEU A 185 10.20 3.12 -4.00
N LEU A 186 11.34 2.62 -4.45
CA LEU A 186 12.48 3.45 -4.87
C LEU A 186 12.58 3.38 -6.38
N ASP A 187 12.27 4.50 -7.06
CA ASP A 187 12.34 4.56 -8.52
C ASP A 187 13.80 4.53 -9.03
N ARG A 188 13.97 4.40 -10.35
CA ARG A 188 15.30 4.38 -10.99
C ARG A 188 16.08 5.70 -10.87
N ASN A 189 15.41 6.78 -10.47
CA ASN A 189 16.02 8.11 -10.29
C ASN A 189 16.38 8.35 -8.82
N GLY A 190 16.09 7.42 -7.92
CA GLY A 190 16.35 7.54 -6.49
C GLY A 190 15.26 8.27 -5.72
N ASN A 191 14.05 8.43 -6.27
CA ASN A 191 12.92 8.99 -5.56
C ASN A 191 12.16 7.87 -4.82
N ILE A 192 11.71 8.18 -3.61
CA ILE A 192 10.87 7.33 -2.77
C ILE A 192 9.43 7.78 -2.93
#